data_792739b5133008d5195b0fb3cb642702
#
_entry.id   792739b5133008d5195b0fb3cb642702
#
_cell.length_a   1.000
_cell.length_b   1.000
_cell.length_c   1.000
_cell.angle_alpha   90.00
_cell.angle_beta   90.00
_cell.angle_gamma   90.00
#
_symmetry.space_group_name_H-M   'P 1'
#
loop_
_entity.id
_entity.type
_entity.pdbx_description
1 polymer ?
#
loop_
_entity_poly.entity_id
_entity_poly.type
_entity_poly.pdbx_seq_one_letter_code
_entity_poly.pdbx_strand_id
1 'polypeptide(L)'
;MARLIKQPSAANPRLNEIFVPAGATLFSAGDQADAVFIVTEGEIGIFSGDSDAMVASLVKGSSFGEQAVIGTKQRLASARAIRDSRVLEIPATKLSGEIDQSSPKLRTAFDALTLQLLQKNYLTEFISKGGSGAAKFDLGPGSLGSVTADRLINNRDLNSVYISDTSNLIQLIEGGKGVVITWGRGAILKDGVTCEIGIGGVLGVAESIAMCKSVTSVSVLSPLNGVVIDGDTAYQAFMQLSAGLKGVVKGLIISALGDNSISERF
;
A
#
# COMPACT_ATOMS: atom_id res chain seq x y z
N MET A 1 5.64 -32.69 1.70
CA MET A 1 5.45 -31.23 1.92
C MET A 1 6.33 -30.83 3.08
N ALA A 2 7.19 -29.81 2.92
CA ALA A 2 8.00 -29.29 4.01
C ALA A 2 7.08 -28.60 5.03
N ARG A 3 7.27 -28.89 6.32
CA ARG A 3 6.41 -28.40 7.39
C ARG A 3 6.89 -27.01 7.84
N LEU A 4 5.98 -26.02 7.83
CA LEU A 4 6.23 -24.73 8.45
C LEU A 4 6.34 -24.88 9.97
N ILE A 5 7.36 -24.28 10.57
CA ILE A 5 7.56 -24.30 12.02
C ILE A 5 7.28 -22.91 12.56
N LYS A 6 6.24 -22.79 13.40
CA LYS A 6 5.82 -21.54 14.06
C LYS A 6 6.31 -21.55 15.52
N GLN A 7 6.99 -20.48 15.94
CA GLN A 7 7.49 -20.30 17.30
C GLN A 7 7.42 -18.82 17.72
N PRO A 8 7.39 -18.50 19.02
CA PRO A 8 7.49 -17.11 19.48
C PRO A 8 8.76 -16.45 18.97
N SER A 9 8.67 -15.20 18.50
CA SER A 9 9.84 -14.46 18.02
C SER A 9 10.77 -14.09 19.19
N ALA A 10 12.07 -14.29 19.01
CA ALA A 10 13.09 -13.87 19.99
C ALA A 10 13.12 -12.34 20.16
N ALA A 11 12.83 -11.58 19.07
CA ALA A 11 12.79 -10.12 19.09
C ALA A 11 11.49 -9.56 19.73
N ASN A 12 10.37 -10.27 19.62
CA ASN A 12 9.09 -9.92 20.21
C ASN A 12 8.28 -11.18 20.55
N PRO A 13 8.28 -11.65 21.81
CA PRO A 13 7.58 -12.87 22.22
C PRO A 13 6.05 -12.84 22.00
N ARG A 14 5.45 -11.67 21.74
CA ARG A 14 4.02 -11.51 21.41
C ARG A 14 3.72 -11.74 19.93
N LEU A 15 4.74 -11.95 19.09
CA LEU A 15 4.64 -12.25 17.68
C LEU A 15 5.23 -13.63 17.39
N ASN A 16 4.70 -14.30 16.37
CA ASN A 16 5.23 -15.57 15.92
C ASN A 16 6.28 -15.35 14.83
N GLU A 17 7.37 -16.10 14.91
CA GLU A 17 8.28 -16.28 13.81
C GLU A 17 8.03 -17.65 13.17
N ILE A 18 7.94 -17.67 11.85
CA ILE A 18 7.68 -18.88 11.07
C ILE A 18 8.96 -19.21 10.31
N PHE A 19 9.49 -20.42 10.52
CA PHE A 19 10.51 -20.97 9.65
C PHE A 19 9.86 -21.57 8.41
N VAL A 20 10.30 -21.14 7.24
CA VAL A 20 9.81 -21.55 5.92
C VAL A 20 10.97 -22.19 5.17
N PRO A 21 11.02 -23.52 5.06
CA PRO A 21 12.08 -24.22 4.32
C PRO A 21 12.09 -23.81 2.84
N ALA A 22 13.25 -23.88 2.20
CA ALA A 22 13.40 -23.64 0.76
C ALA A 22 12.36 -24.42 -0.06
N GLY A 23 11.70 -23.77 -1.00
CA GLY A 23 10.62 -24.34 -1.83
C GLY A 23 9.26 -24.47 -1.13
N ALA A 24 9.16 -24.25 0.19
CA ALA A 24 7.88 -24.32 0.89
C ALA A 24 7.02 -23.07 0.61
N THR A 25 5.72 -23.27 0.47
CA THR A 25 4.72 -22.22 0.31
C THR A 25 4.26 -21.74 1.69
N LEU A 26 4.33 -20.44 1.94
CA LEU A 26 3.81 -19.80 3.15
C LEU A 26 2.30 -19.59 3.05
N PHE A 27 1.82 -19.10 1.92
CA PHE A 27 0.41 -19.00 1.55
C PHE A 27 0.25 -19.02 0.02
N SER A 28 -0.93 -19.36 -0.46
CA SER A 28 -1.29 -19.41 -1.88
C SER A 28 -2.23 -18.27 -2.26
N ALA A 29 -2.24 -17.90 -3.54
CA ALA A 29 -3.28 -17.01 -4.08
C ALA A 29 -4.67 -17.58 -3.79
N GLY A 30 -5.62 -16.71 -3.39
CA GLY A 30 -6.97 -17.09 -2.98
C GLY A 30 -7.13 -17.45 -1.50
N ASP A 31 -6.04 -17.72 -0.76
CA ASP A 31 -6.12 -17.98 0.69
C ASP A 31 -6.65 -16.74 1.42
N GLN A 32 -7.30 -16.96 2.57
CA GLN A 32 -7.73 -15.88 3.44
C GLN A 32 -6.51 -15.16 4.05
N ALA A 33 -6.54 -13.83 4.05
CA ALA A 33 -5.46 -13.01 4.57
C ALA A 33 -5.74 -12.57 6.00
N ASP A 34 -5.11 -13.24 6.95
CA ASP A 34 -5.24 -13.04 8.38
C ASP A 34 -3.99 -12.45 9.04
N ALA A 35 -2.90 -12.29 8.29
CA ALA A 35 -1.64 -11.75 8.77
C ALA A 35 -0.84 -11.03 7.68
N VAL A 36 0.04 -10.13 8.11
CA VAL A 36 1.13 -9.51 7.35
C VAL A 36 2.44 -10.13 7.80
N PHE A 37 3.42 -10.21 6.91
CA PHE A 37 4.71 -10.83 7.19
C PHE A 37 5.87 -9.88 6.95
N ILE A 38 6.94 -10.04 7.73
CA ILE A 38 8.23 -9.36 7.54
C ILE A 38 9.31 -10.43 7.43
N VAL A 39 10.13 -10.37 6.38
CA VAL A 39 11.28 -11.25 6.23
C VAL A 39 12.36 -10.87 7.27
N THR A 40 12.67 -11.77 8.18
CA THR A 40 13.73 -11.59 9.18
C THR A 40 15.05 -12.24 8.73
N GLU A 41 14.95 -13.29 7.91
CA GLU A 41 16.09 -14.01 7.34
C GLU A 41 15.68 -14.71 6.04
N GLY A 42 16.62 -14.89 5.12
CA GLY A 42 16.41 -15.65 3.89
C GLY A 42 15.83 -14.80 2.76
N GLU A 43 14.99 -15.43 1.92
CA GLU A 43 14.42 -14.84 0.71
C GLU A 43 13.07 -15.47 0.37
N ILE A 44 12.04 -14.65 0.19
CA ILE A 44 10.69 -15.06 -0.17
C ILE A 44 10.38 -14.55 -1.58
N GLY A 45 10.02 -15.45 -2.49
CA GLY A 45 9.47 -15.11 -3.81
C GLY A 45 7.96 -14.90 -3.74
N ILE A 46 7.49 -13.87 -4.42
CA ILE A 46 6.06 -13.64 -4.67
C ILE A 46 5.76 -14.09 -6.10
N PHE A 47 4.73 -14.92 -6.24
CA PHE A 47 4.35 -15.55 -7.51
C PHE A 47 2.93 -15.14 -7.89
N SER A 48 2.73 -14.81 -9.16
CA SER A 48 1.40 -14.52 -9.70
C SER A 48 0.45 -15.72 -9.49
N GLY A 49 -0.79 -15.46 -9.09
CA GLY A 49 -1.80 -16.50 -8.93
C GLY A 49 -2.16 -17.22 -10.23
N ASP A 50 -2.08 -16.50 -11.34
CA ASP A 50 -2.54 -17.01 -12.64
C ASP A 50 -1.44 -17.76 -13.44
N SER A 51 -0.17 -17.35 -13.30
CA SER A 51 0.91 -17.83 -14.17
C SER A 51 2.06 -18.54 -13.43
N ASP A 52 2.02 -18.58 -12.09
CA ASP A 52 3.14 -19.04 -11.24
C ASP A 52 4.50 -18.37 -11.59
N ALA A 53 4.44 -17.21 -12.25
CA ALA A 53 5.63 -16.41 -12.52
C ALA A 53 6.05 -15.63 -11.28
N MET A 54 7.34 -15.62 -10.99
CA MET A 54 7.88 -14.81 -9.89
C MET A 54 7.81 -13.32 -10.27
N VAL A 55 7.04 -12.54 -9.52
CA VAL A 55 6.83 -11.09 -9.75
C VAL A 55 7.65 -10.22 -8.81
N ALA A 56 8.12 -10.77 -7.69
CA ALA A 56 9.02 -10.07 -6.76
C ALA A 56 9.86 -11.07 -5.95
N SER A 57 11.05 -10.62 -5.54
CA SER A 57 11.91 -11.28 -4.56
C SER A 57 12.08 -10.37 -3.35
N LEU A 58 11.83 -10.91 -2.17
CA LEU A 58 11.77 -10.19 -0.90
C LEU A 58 12.84 -10.72 0.04
N VAL A 59 13.70 -9.83 0.51
CA VAL A 59 14.82 -10.14 1.40
C VAL A 59 14.60 -9.56 2.80
N LYS A 60 15.52 -9.80 3.71
CA LYS A 60 15.47 -9.30 5.09
C LYS A 60 15.03 -7.81 5.16
N GLY A 61 14.02 -7.53 5.98
CA GLY A 61 13.43 -6.21 6.17
C GLY A 61 12.24 -5.92 5.26
N SER A 62 12.01 -6.72 4.21
CA SER A 62 10.82 -6.58 3.35
C SER A 62 9.57 -7.03 4.09
N SER A 63 8.47 -6.28 3.95
CA SER A 63 7.13 -6.70 4.36
C SER A 63 6.30 -7.13 3.16
N PHE A 64 5.33 -8.02 3.37
CA PHE A 64 4.44 -8.51 2.32
C PHE A 64 3.13 -9.07 2.90
N GLY A 65 2.14 -9.24 2.02
CA GLY A 65 0.83 -9.74 2.37
C GLY A 65 -0.11 -8.69 2.97
N GLU A 66 0.34 -7.44 3.12
CA GLU A 66 -0.42 -6.31 3.62
C GLU A 66 -1.61 -5.94 2.72
N GLN A 67 -1.44 -6.07 1.39
CA GLN A 67 -2.46 -5.72 0.40
C GLN A 67 -3.74 -6.50 0.60
N ALA A 68 -3.62 -7.79 0.89
CA ALA A 68 -4.74 -8.67 1.11
C ALA A 68 -5.45 -8.41 2.45
N VAL A 69 -4.68 -8.08 3.50
CA VAL A 69 -5.24 -7.75 4.83
C VAL A 69 -6.05 -6.46 4.79
N ILE A 70 -5.56 -5.46 4.05
CA ILE A 70 -6.14 -4.12 3.96
C ILE A 70 -7.29 -4.08 2.94
N GLY A 71 -7.20 -4.85 1.83
CA GLY A 71 -8.11 -4.78 0.69
C GLY A 71 -9.11 -5.94 0.63
N THR A 72 -8.76 -6.96 -0.11
CA THR A 72 -9.69 -8.03 -0.54
C THR A 72 -9.95 -9.11 0.51
N LYS A 73 -9.17 -9.16 1.58
CA LYS A 73 -9.09 -10.24 2.57
C LYS A 73 -8.70 -11.62 1.97
N GLN A 74 -8.31 -11.65 0.70
CA GLN A 74 -7.78 -12.83 0.02
C GLN A 74 -6.41 -12.52 -0.56
N ARG A 75 -5.49 -13.48 -0.51
CA ARG A 75 -4.15 -13.37 -1.08
C ARG A 75 -4.24 -13.21 -2.59
N LEU A 76 -3.67 -12.12 -3.13
CA LEU A 76 -3.64 -11.85 -4.57
C LEU A 76 -2.55 -12.65 -5.29
N ALA A 77 -1.54 -13.13 -4.55
CA ALA A 77 -0.38 -13.85 -5.05
C ALA A 77 0.02 -14.94 -4.05
N SER A 78 0.84 -15.88 -4.49
CA SER A 78 1.43 -16.90 -3.62
C SER A 78 2.79 -16.43 -3.10
N ALA A 79 3.14 -16.81 -1.86
CA ALA A 79 4.45 -16.57 -1.27
C ALA A 79 5.16 -17.91 -1.01
N ARG A 80 6.38 -18.06 -1.55
CA ARG A 80 7.17 -19.28 -1.46
C ARG A 80 8.62 -18.94 -1.10
N ALA A 81 9.23 -19.69 -0.20
CA ALA A 81 10.64 -19.51 0.14
C ALA A 81 11.56 -19.91 -1.02
N ILE A 82 12.43 -19.00 -1.46
CA ILE A 82 13.48 -19.28 -2.46
C ILE A 82 14.63 -20.05 -1.82
N ARG A 83 14.91 -19.74 -0.55
CA ARG A 83 15.86 -20.43 0.32
C ARG A 83 15.29 -20.52 1.72
N ASP A 84 15.91 -21.28 2.61
CA ASP A 84 15.49 -21.33 4.00
C ASP A 84 15.32 -19.93 4.56
N SER A 85 14.14 -19.64 5.07
CA SER A 85 13.72 -18.29 5.44
C SER A 85 13.03 -18.26 6.78
N ARG A 86 13.08 -17.10 7.44
CA ARG A 86 12.30 -16.78 8.62
C ARG A 86 11.46 -15.54 8.35
N VAL A 87 10.20 -15.59 8.75
CA VAL A 87 9.28 -14.47 8.63
C VAL A 87 8.58 -14.21 9.95
N LEU A 88 8.48 -12.95 10.33
CA LEU A 88 7.69 -12.50 11.47
C LEU A 88 6.25 -12.36 11.03
N GLU A 89 5.33 -13.03 11.71
CA GLU A 89 3.89 -12.96 11.48
C GLU A 89 3.26 -11.87 12.34
N ILE A 90 2.56 -10.93 11.72
CA ILE A 90 1.79 -9.88 12.39
C ILE A 90 0.31 -10.11 12.08
N PRO A 91 -0.49 -10.56 13.06
CA PRO A 91 -1.92 -10.79 12.85
C PRO A 91 -2.64 -9.51 12.38
N ALA A 92 -3.56 -9.66 11.43
CA ALA A 92 -4.39 -8.56 10.92
C ALA A 92 -5.14 -7.82 12.04
N THR A 93 -5.64 -8.56 13.02
CA THR A 93 -6.32 -8.01 14.21
C THR A 93 -5.41 -7.14 15.07
N LYS A 94 -4.11 -7.45 15.13
CA LYS A 94 -3.15 -6.62 15.85
C LYS A 94 -2.86 -5.34 15.07
N LEU A 95 -2.71 -5.43 13.75
CA LEU A 95 -2.52 -4.28 12.88
C LEU A 95 -3.72 -3.31 12.98
N SER A 96 -4.94 -3.82 12.79
CA SER A 96 -6.16 -2.99 12.90
C SER A 96 -6.33 -2.43 14.31
N GLY A 97 -6.08 -3.20 15.35
CA GLY A 97 -6.19 -2.74 16.74
C GLY A 97 -5.22 -1.61 17.09
N GLU A 98 -3.97 -1.64 16.60
CA GLU A 98 -3.03 -0.53 16.81
C GLU A 98 -3.43 0.72 15.99
N ILE A 99 -3.95 0.53 14.77
CA ILE A 99 -4.47 1.63 13.95
C ILE A 99 -5.71 2.24 14.58
N ASP A 100 -6.65 1.43 15.08
CA ASP A 100 -7.89 1.89 15.70
C ASP A 100 -7.66 2.64 17.02
N GLN A 101 -6.64 2.26 17.78
CA GLN A 101 -6.21 2.94 19.01
C GLN A 101 -5.28 4.13 18.75
N SER A 102 -4.89 4.36 17.50
CA SER A 102 -3.93 5.39 17.14
C SER A 102 -4.60 6.77 17.01
N SER A 103 -3.75 7.81 16.83
CA SER A 103 -4.23 9.16 16.62
C SER A 103 -5.08 9.27 15.35
N PRO A 104 -6.07 10.19 15.29
CA PRO A 104 -6.84 10.46 14.08
C PRO A 104 -5.95 10.73 12.85
N LYS A 105 -4.83 11.41 13.04
CA LYS A 105 -3.85 11.70 11.97
C LYS A 105 -3.24 10.45 11.37
N LEU A 106 -2.89 9.46 12.21
CA LEU A 106 -2.34 8.18 11.73
C LEU A 106 -3.38 7.40 10.96
N ARG A 107 -4.61 7.34 11.46
CA ARG A 107 -5.72 6.67 10.76
C ARG A 107 -5.99 7.30 9.39
N THR A 108 -6.05 8.64 9.32
CA THR A 108 -6.22 9.40 8.08
C THR A 108 -5.12 9.07 7.06
N ALA A 109 -3.86 9.06 7.49
CA ALA A 109 -2.72 8.74 6.63
C ALA A 109 -2.77 7.28 6.14
N PHE A 110 -3.14 6.35 7.01
CA PHE A 110 -3.26 4.94 6.68
C PHE A 110 -4.42 4.68 5.69
N ASP A 111 -5.57 5.32 5.91
CA ASP A 111 -6.71 5.25 5.00
C ASP A 111 -6.34 5.76 3.60
N ALA A 112 -5.64 6.89 3.51
CA ALA A 112 -5.22 7.46 2.24
C ALA A 112 -4.19 6.58 1.50
N LEU A 113 -3.19 6.02 2.21
CA LEU A 113 -2.24 5.05 1.64
C LEU A 113 -2.95 3.79 1.15
N THR A 114 -3.93 3.30 1.89
CA THR A 114 -4.72 2.13 1.51
C THR A 114 -5.44 2.36 0.19
N LEU A 115 -6.08 3.52 0.02
CA LEU A 115 -6.76 3.88 -1.24
C LEU A 115 -5.77 4.00 -2.40
N GLN A 116 -4.62 4.63 -2.20
CA GLN A 116 -3.59 4.74 -3.24
C GLN A 116 -3.08 3.36 -3.67
N LEU A 117 -2.90 2.45 -2.71
CA LEU A 117 -2.49 1.08 -2.99
C LEU A 117 -3.56 0.31 -3.79
N LEU A 118 -4.85 0.44 -3.44
CA LEU A 118 -5.95 -0.17 -4.19
C LEU A 118 -5.96 0.29 -5.65
N GLN A 119 -5.77 1.59 -5.89
CA GLN A 119 -5.69 2.16 -7.24
C GLN A 119 -4.52 1.55 -8.03
N LYS A 120 -3.36 1.47 -7.40
CA LYS A 120 -2.18 0.92 -8.04
C LYS A 120 -2.34 -0.57 -8.35
N ASN A 121 -2.91 -1.34 -7.43
CA ASN A 121 -3.14 -2.76 -7.64
C ASN A 121 -4.11 -3.00 -8.80
N TYR A 122 -5.19 -2.22 -8.86
CA TYR A 122 -6.11 -2.23 -10.00
C TYR A 122 -5.37 -2.00 -11.33
N LEU A 123 -4.55 -0.96 -11.40
CA LEU A 123 -3.80 -0.63 -12.62
C LEU A 123 -2.79 -1.72 -12.98
N THR A 124 -2.10 -2.28 -11.99
CA THR A 124 -1.14 -3.37 -12.19
C THR A 124 -1.84 -4.62 -12.71
N GLU A 125 -2.99 -4.97 -12.15
CA GLU A 125 -3.81 -6.10 -12.61
C GLU A 125 -4.34 -5.87 -14.04
N PHE A 126 -4.84 -4.66 -14.33
CA PHE A 126 -5.30 -4.29 -15.67
C PHE A 126 -4.20 -4.49 -16.72
N ILE A 127 -2.98 -4.00 -16.45
CA ILE A 127 -1.82 -4.15 -17.34
C ILE A 127 -1.43 -5.63 -17.47
N SER A 128 -1.39 -6.39 -16.38
CA SER A 128 -1.01 -7.81 -16.39
C SER A 128 -1.95 -8.69 -17.22
N LYS A 129 -3.22 -8.29 -17.31
CA LYS A 129 -4.24 -8.93 -18.17
C LYS A 129 -4.22 -8.46 -19.63
N GLY A 130 -3.18 -7.73 -20.03
CA GLY A 130 -3.01 -7.22 -21.40
C GLY A 130 -3.78 -5.92 -21.69
N GLY A 131 -4.27 -5.26 -20.67
CA GLY A 131 -4.91 -3.93 -20.81
C GLY A 131 -3.90 -2.89 -21.28
N SER A 132 -4.30 -2.04 -22.21
CA SER A 132 -3.48 -0.96 -22.78
C SER A 132 -4.29 0.32 -22.98
N GLY A 133 -3.60 1.44 -23.12
CA GLY A 133 -4.21 2.73 -23.39
C GLY A 133 -4.85 3.37 -22.16
N ALA A 134 -6.18 3.41 -22.06
CA ALA A 134 -6.91 4.06 -20.98
C ALA A 134 -7.61 3.04 -20.07
N ALA A 135 -7.47 3.22 -18.76
CA ALA A 135 -8.20 2.50 -17.72
C ALA A 135 -9.02 3.49 -16.90
N LYS A 136 -9.98 3.01 -16.13
CA LYS A 136 -10.74 3.80 -15.18
C LYS A 136 -10.87 3.06 -13.87
N PHE A 137 -10.40 3.67 -12.80
CA PHE A 137 -10.55 3.15 -11.45
C PHE A 137 -11.83 3.64 -10.81
N ASP A 138 -12.62 2.71 -10.30
CA ASP A 138 -13.84 2.97 -9.54
C ASP A 138 -13.82 2.15 -8.26
N LEU A 139 -14.11 2.80 -7.13
CA LEU A 139 -14.13 2.16 -5.83
C LEU A 139 -15.29 1.17 -5.63
N GLY A 140 -16.32 1.24 -6.49
CA GLY A 140 -17.53 0.43 -6.35
C GLY A 140 -18.33 0.76 -5.08
N PRO A 141 -19.63 0.92 -5.17
CA PRO A 141 -20.47 1.31 -4.03
C PRO A 141 -20.45 0.23 -2.93
N GLY A 142 -20.29 0.65 -1.67
CA GLY A 142 -20.26 -0.25 -0.51
C GLY A 142 -18.98 -1.07 -0.34
N SER A 143 -17.98 -0.89 -1.21
CA SER A 143 -16.66 -1.51 -1.03
C SER A 143 -15.92 -0.90 0.17
N LEU A 144 -14.91 -1.63 0.68
CA LEU A 144 -14.03 -1.09 1.72
C LEU A 144 -13.38 0.22 1.25
N GLY A 145 -13.00 0.30 -0.03
CA GLY A 145 -12.42 1.51 -0.63
C GLY A 145 -13.39 2.69 -0.58
N SER A 146 -14.67 2.50 -0.95
CA SER A 146 -15.64 3.59 -0.93
C SER A 146 -15.93 4.08 0.51
N VAL A 147 -16.08 3.18 1.47
CA VAL A 147 -16.26 3.53 2.89
C VAL A 147 -15.03 4.29 3.43
N THR A 148 -13.84 3.89 3.04
CA THR A 148 -12.59 4.58 3.42
C THR A 148 -12.51 5.97 2.79
N ALA A 149 -12.85 6.09 1.51
CA ALA A 149 -12.91 7.37 0.82
C ALA A 149 -13.91 8.33 1.46
N ASP A 150 -15.11 7.86 1.81
CA ASP A 150 -16.13 8.66 2.47
C ASP A 150 -15.66 9.20 3.82
N ARG A 151 -14.91 8.42 4.60
CA ARG A 151 -14.32 8.90 5.86
C ARG A 151 -13.33 10.05 5.64
N LEU A 152 -12.50 9.96 4.60
CA LEU A 152 -11.52 11.00 4.28
C LEU A 152 -12.19 12.26 3.73
N ILE A 153 -13.12 12.12 2.80
CA ILE A 153 -13.84 13.23 2.18
C ILE A 153 -14.65 14.03 3.21
N ASN A 154 -15.26 13.34 4.17
CA ASN A 154 -16.09 13.95 5.21
C ASN A 154 -15.30 14.35 6.47
N ASN A 155 -13.97 14.18 6.48
CA ASN A 155 -13.14 14.58 7.60
C ASN A 155 -12.94 16.10 7.64
N ARG A 156 -13.61 16.77 8.59
CA ARG A 156 -13.58 18.23 8.74
C ARG A 156 -12.24 18.79 9.22
N ASP A 157 -11.33 17.94 9.69
CA ASP A 157 -10.00 18.35 10.13
C ASP A 157 -9.01 18.48 8.96
N LEU A 158 -9.40 18.05 7.76
CA LEU A 158 -8.59 18.15 6.55
C LEU A 158 -8.87 19.45 5.79
N ASN A 159 -7.80 20.09 5.34
CA ASN A 159 -7.89 21.28 4.50
C ASN A 159 -8.32 20.91 3.08
N SER A 160 -9.20 21.71 2.49
CA SER A 160 -9.57 21.59 1.09
C SER A 160 -8.58 22.34 0.18
N VAL A 161 -8.42 21.84 -1.05
CA VAL A 161 -7.60 22.45 -2.08
C VAL A 161 -8.31 22.41 -3.43
N TYR A 162 -8.14 23.46 -4.23
CA TYR A 162 -8.49 23.50 -5.64
C TYR A 162 -7.23 23.37 -6.49
N ILE A 163 -7.24 22.50 -7.48
CA ILE A 163 -6.11 22.19 -8.35
C ILE A 163 -6.59 22.36 -9.80
N SER A 164 -6.06 23.37 -10.49
CA SER A 164 -6.46 23.72 -11.84
C SER A 164 -5.86 22.84 -12.93
N ASP A 165 -4.62 22.39 -12.71
CA ASP A 165 -3.81 21.71 -13.71
C ASP A 165 -2.76 20.78 -13.08
N THR A 166 -2.07 20.02 -13.93
CA THR A 166 -1.05 19.06 -13.52
C THR A 166 0.15 19.72 -12.84
N SER A 167 0.56 20.91 -13.24
CA SER A 167 1.71 21.59 -12.62
C SER A 167 1.43 21.94 -11.17
N ASN A 168 0.21 22.43 -10.88
CA ASN A 168 -0.23 22.70 -9.51
C ASN A 168 -0.31 21.44 -8.66
N LEU A 169 -0.76 20.31 -9.24
CA LEU A 169 -0.75 19.01 -8.54
C LEU A 169 0.67 18.56 -8.21
N ILE A 170 1.59 18.63 -9.17
CA ILE A 170 2.98 18.24 -8.98
C ILE A 170 3.63 19.10 -7.89
N GLN A 171 3.47 20.42 -7.93
CA GLN A 171 3.98 21.33 -6.91
C GLN A 171 3.42 20.99 -5.51
N LEU A 172 2.14 20.64 -5.43
CA LEU A 172 1.52 20.21 -4.16
C LEU A 172 2.20 18.96 -3.61
N ILE A 173 2.43 17.96 -4.46
CA ILE A 173 3.03 16.66 -4.06
C ILE A 173 4.51 16.84 -3.70
N GLU A 174 5.28 17.55 -4.50
CA GLU A 174 6.69 17.88 -4.22
C GLU A 174 6.84 18.76 -2.97
N GLY A 175 5.81 19.56 -2.66
CA GLY A 175 5.67 20.29 -1.39
C GLY A 175 5.24 19.41 -0.21
N GLY A 176 5.27 18.08 -0.35
CA GLY A 176 4.98 17.12 0.72
C GLY A 176 3.49 16.92 1.02
N LYS A 177 2.60 17.15 0.06
CA LYS A 177 1.15 17.02 0.26
C LYS A 177 0.51 16.15 -0.82
N GLY A 178 -0.24 15.12 -0.40
CA GLY A 178 -1.12 14.36 -1.29
C GLY A 178 -2.54 14.87 -1.26
N VAL A 179 -3.40 14.40 -2.16
CA VAL A 179 -4.80 14.81 -2.26
C VAL A 179 -5.73 13.61 -2.42
N VAL A 180 -6.88 13.67 -1.75
CA VAL A 180 -8.03 12.78 -2.00
C VAL A 180 -9.07 13.59 -2.76
N ILE A 181 -9.48 13.14 -3.93
CA ILE A 181 -10.38 13.86 -4.84
C ILE A 181 -11.80 13.88 -4.28
N THR A 182 -12.37 15.08 -4.15
CA THR A 182 -13.78 15.26 -3.76
C THR A 182 -14.67 15.66 -4.94
N TRP A 183 -14.07 16.23 -5.98
CA TRP A 183 -14.72 16.59 -7.25
C TRP A 183 -13.68 16.72 -8.35
N GLY A 184 -14.08 16.48 -9.61
CA GLY A 184 -13.18 16.53 -10.76
C GLY A 184 -12.49 15.19 -11.02
N ARG A 185 -11.42 15.20 -11.83
CA ARG A 185 -10.73 13.99 -12.28
C ARG A 185 -9.24 14.18 -12.40
N GLY A 186 -8.50 13.22 -11.88
CA GLY A 186 -7.08 13.07 -12.14
C GLY A 186 -6.77 11.76 -12.85
N ALA A 187 -5.51 11.48 -13.05
CA ALA A 187 -5.05 10.21 -13.57
C ALA A 187 -3.69 9.81 -12.98
N ILE A 188 -3.44 8.50 -12.99
CA ILE A 188 -2.10 7.93 -12.79
C ILE A 188 -1.62 7.29 -14.09
N LEU A 189 -0.32 7.42 -14.34
CA LEU A 189 0.35 6.86 -15.52
C LEU A 189 1.31 5.74 -15.08
N LYS A 190 1.21 4.57 -15.74
CA LYS A 190 2.13 3.46 -15.53
C LYS A 190 2.24 2.64 -16.80
N ASP A 191 3.47 2.35 -17.23
CA ASP A 191 3.77 1.48 -18.37
C ASP A 191 2.98 1.84 -19.65
N GLY A 192 2.80 3.15 -19.91
CA GLY A 192 2.05 3.66 -21.06
C GLY A 192 0.52 3.60 -20.91
N VAL A 193 0.01 3.11 -19.79
CA VAL A 193 -1.44 3.10 -19.48
C VAL A 193 -1.77 4.31 -18.60
N THR A 194 -2.78 5.08 -19.04
CA THR A 194 -3.36 6.18 -18.25
C THR A 194 -4.61 5.68 -17.54
N CYS A 195 -4.62 5.70 -16.21
CA CYS A 195 -5.78 5.32 -15.41
C CYS A 195 -6.48 6.55 -14.85
N GLU A 196 -7.70 6.82 -15.34
CA GLU A 196 -8.56 7.87 -14.81
C GLU A 196 -8.98 7.55 -13.37
N ILE A 197 -8.95 8.58 -12.52
CA ILE A 197 -9.29 8.51 -11.11
C ILE A 197 -10.26 9.64 -10.79
N GLY A 198 -11.43 9.28 -10.27
CA GLY A 198 -12.51 10.20 -9.89
C GLY A 198 -12.58 10.43 -8.38
N ILE A 199 -13.80 10.75 -7.93
CA ILE A 199 -14.11 11.03 -6.51
C ILE A 199 -13.69 9.85 -5.62
N GLY A 200 -13.06 10.16 -4.48
CA GLY A 200 -12.50 9.18 -3.55
C GLY A 200 -11.13 8.65 -3.97
N GLY A 201 -10.68 8.97 -5.17
CA GLY A 201 -9.34 8.62 -5.61
C GLY A 201 -8.27 9.47 -4.95
N VAL A 202 -7.05 8.95 -4.92
CA VAL A 202 -5.91 9.53 -4.19
C VAL A 202 -4.77 9.79 -5.16
N LEU A 203 -4.15 10.95 -5.06
CA LEU A 203 -2.99 11.34 -5.86
C LEU A 203 -1.86 11.82 -4.94
N GLY A 204 -0.68 11.20 -5.09
CA GLY A 204 0.56 11.68 -4.49
C GLY A 204 0.72 11.52 -2.98
N VAL A 205 -0.07 10.69 -2.29
CA VAL A 205 0.06 10.52 -0.84
C VAL A 205 1.33 9.74 -0.47
N ALA A 206 1.60 8.61 -1.12
CA ALA A 206 2.82 7.85 -0.87
C ALA A 206 4.07 8.68 -1.24
N GLU A 207 4.01 9.40 -2.36
CA GLU A 207 5.06 10.31 -2.84
C GLU A 207 5.33 11.44 -1.83
N SER A 208 4.29 12.04 -1.26
CA SER A 208 4.41 13.12 -0.26
C SER A 208 5.01 12.62 1.05
N ILE A 209 4.61 11.44 1.52
CA ILE A 209 5.16 10.81 2.72
C ILE A 209 6.62 10.43 2.53
N ALA A 210 6.98 9.92 1.35
CA ALA A 210 8.36 9.56 0.98
C ALA A 210 9.21 10.77 0.59
N MET A 211 8.63 11.97 0.47
CA MET A 211 9.31 13.18 -0.02
C MET A 211 9.95 13.00 -1.40
N CYS A 212 9.24 12.38 -2.33
CA CYS A 212 9.70 12.23 -3.69
C CYS A 212 9.91 13.60 -4.36
N LYS A 213 11.10 13.82 -4.94
CA LYS A 213 11.47 15.10 -5.58
C LYS A 213 11.05 15.19 -7.05
N SER A 214 10.60 14.09 -7.63
CA SER A 214 10.14 14.04 -9.02
C SER A 214 8.90 13.17 -9.11
N VAL A 215 7.78 13.75 -9.49
CA VAL A 215 6.49 13.09 -9.60
C VAL A 215 6.02 13.17 -11.04
N THR A 216 6.15 12.09 -11.78
CA THR A 216 5.78 12.01 -13.20
C THR A 216 4.57 11.12 -13.47
N SER A 217 4.10 10.41 -12.45
CA SER A 217 3.06 9.39 -12.58
C SER A 217 1.63 9.91 -12.39
N VAL A 218 1.43 11.21 -12.17
CA VAL A 218 0.12 11.81 -11.91
C VAL A 218 -0.19 12.93 -12.89
N SER A 219 -1.48 13.15 -13.17
CA SER A 219 -1.95 14.27 -13.97
C SER A 219 -3.37 14.70 -13.58
N VAL A 220 -3.75 15.91 -14.00
CA VAL A 220 -5.10 16.47 -13.87
C VAL A 220 -5.79 16.39 -15.21
N LEU A 221 -6.90 15.65 -15.28
CA LEU A 221 -7.71 15.51 -16.51
C LEU A 221 -8.80 16.57 -16.60
N SER A 222 -9.30 17.04 -15.46
CA SER A 222 -10.15 18.22 -15.34
C SER A 222 -9.83 18.90 -14.02
N PRO A 223 -10.06 20.22 -13.87
CA PRO A 223 -9.90 20.89 -12.58
C PRO A 223 -10.55 20.06 -11.48
N LEU A 224 -9.89 19.94 -10.35
CA LEU A 224 -10.37 19.11 -9.24
C LEU A 224 -10.33 19.86 -7.90
N ASN A 225 -11.24 19.47 -7.01
CA ASN A 225 -11.19 19.79 -5.60
C ASN A 225 -10.81 18.53 -4.83
N GLY A 226 -10.13 18.69 -3.74
CA GLY A 226 -9.77 17.57 -2.87
C GLY A 226 -9.48 17.99 -1.45
N VAL A 227 -9.33 16.99 -0.57
CA VAL A 227 -8.82 17.17 0.79
C VAL A 227 -7.35 16.79 0.84
N VAL A 228 -6.58 17.58 1.57
CA VAL A 228 -5.11 17.45 1.62
C VAL A 228 -4.70 16.47 2.69
N ILE A 229 -3.80 15.57 2.33
CA ILE A 229 -3.05 14.71 3.25
C ILE A 229 -1.63 15.27 3.35
N ASP A 230 -1.26 15.73 4.53
CA ASP A 230 0.07 16.25 4.80
C ASP A 230 1.05 15.11 5.06
N GLY A 231 2.05 14.97 4.19
CA GLY A 231 3.01 13.86 4.21
C GLY A 231 3.94 13.89 5.42
N ASP A 232 4.32 15.07 5.91
CA ASP A 232 5.14 15.20 7.13
C ASP A 232 4.35 14.76 8.36
N THR A 233 3.12 15.22 8.49
CA THR A 233 2.23 14.81 9.58
C THR A 233 2.00 13.30 9.56
N ALA A 234 1.78 12.73 8.38
CA ALA A 234 1.64 11.29 8.21
C ALA A 234 2.91 10.52 8.61
N TYR A 235 4.06 10.97 8.14
CA TYR A 235 5.36 10.38 8.49
C TYR A 235 5.61 10.41 10.00
N GLN A 236 5.41 11.55 10.65
CA GLN A 236 5.59 11.68 12.10
C GLN A 236 4.63 10.75 12.87
N ALA A 237 3.40 10.60 12.41
CA ALA A 237 2.44 9.67 12.99
C ALA A 237 2.91 8.21 12.85
N PHE A 238 3.45 7.82 11.70
CA PHE A 238 4.01 6.49 11.47
C PHE A 238 5.24 6.21 12.33
N MET A 239 6.06 7.22 12.61
CA MET A 239 7.24 7.07 13.46
C MET A 239 6.92 6.83 14.94
N GLN A 240 5.67 6.97 15.37
CA GLN A 240 5.19 6.59 16.71
C GLN A 240 4.76 5.12 16.83
N LEU A 241 4.66 4.40 15.72
CA LEU A 241 4.27 3.00 15.69
C LEU A 241 5.35 2.08 16.27
N SER A 242 4.96 0.86 16.65
CA SER A 242 5.92 -0.19 16.99
C SER A 242 6.84 -0.51 15.79
N ALA A 243 8.05 -1.02 16.06
CA ALA A 243 9.03 -1.32 15.02
C ALA A 243 8.46 -2.27 13.93
N GLY A 244 7.65 -3.25 14.31
CA GLY A 244 7.00 -4.16 13.37
C GLY A 244 6.03 -3.44 12.44
N LEU A 245 5.20 -2.53 12.98
CA LEU A 245 4.23 -1.77 12.17
C LEU A 245 4.90 -0.69 11.31
N LYS A 246 6.00 -0.10 11.76
CA LYS A 246 6.83 0.77 10.89
C LYS A 246 7.28 0.01 9.63
N GLY A 247 7.71 -1.25 9.79
CA GLY A 247 8.07 -2.12 8.67
C GLY A 247 6.90 -2.33 7.70
N VAL A 248 5.70 -2.59 8.24
CA VAL A 248 4.48 -2.74 7.43
C VAL A 248 4.16 -1.46 6.66
N VAL A 249 4.15 -0.30 7.33
CA VAL A 249 3.88 1.00 6.68
C VAL A 249 4.92 1.31 5.60
N LYS A 250 6.20 1.05 5.89
CA LYS A 250 7.26 1.17 4.88
C LYS A 250 6.96 0.31 3.65
N GLY A 251 6.57 -0.95 3.85
CA GLY A 251 6.19 -1.85 2.77
C GLY A 251 4.98 -1.35 1.97
N LEU A 252 3.96 -0.78 2.64
CA LEU A 252 2.81 -0.16 1.98
C LEU A 252 3.23 1.01 1.09
N ILE A 253 4.11 1.89 1.57
CA ILE A 253 4.62 3.02 0.81
C ILE A 253 5.42 2.54 -0.41
N ILE A 254 6.34 1.57 -0.22
CA ILE A 254 7.08 0.93 -1.33
C ILE A 254 6.11 0.35 -2.35
N SER A 255 5.12 -0.41 -1.89
CA SER A 255 4.12 -1.02 -2.75
C SER A 255 3.28 0.03 -3.49
N ALA A 256 2.92 1.14 -2.85
CA ALA A 256 2.17 2.23 -3.48
C ALA A 256 3.00 2.99 -4.52
N LEU A 257 4.27 3.25 -4.27
CA LEU A 257 5.18 3.92 -5.21
C LEU A 257 5.57 3.01 -6.39
N GLY A 258 5.71 1.70 -6.15
CA GLY A 258 6.17 0.75 -7.16
C GLY A 258 7.65 0.75 -7.41
N ASP A 259 8.40 1.40 -6.58
CA ASP A 259 9.83 1.50 -6.65
C ASP A 259 10.45 1.15 -5.30
N ASN A 260 11.51 0.35 -5.32
CA ASN A 260 12.30 0.01 -4.14
C ASN A 260 13.27 1.14 -3.74
N SER A 261 13.42 2.17 -4.57
CA SER A 261 14.23 3.35 -4.30
C SER A 261 13.52 4.32 -3.34
N ILE A 262 13.03 3.80 -2.21
CA ILE A 262 12.52 4.71 -1.19
C ILE A 262 13.65 5.57 -0.68
N SER A 263 13.32 6.85 -0.58
CA SER A 263 14.16 7.87 0.02
C SER A 263 14.79 7.39 1.32
N GLU A 264 15.96 7.91 1.63
CA GLU A 264 16.72 7.74 2.87
C GLU A 264 15.90 8.08 4.15
N ARG A 265 14.63 8.48 3.98
CA ARG A 265 13.74 8.90 5.06
C ARG A 265 13.21 7.74 5.92
N PHE A 266 13.16 6.48 5.38
CA PHE A 266 12.64 5.30 6.10
C PHE A 266 13.73 4.30 6.48
#